data_90c4c97354a9f049dbc4cce16961b808
#
_entry.id   90c4c97354a9f049dbc4cce16961b808
#
_cell.length_a   1.000
_cell.length_b   1.000
_cell.length_c   1.000
_cell.angle_alpha   90.00
_cell.angle_beta   90.00
_cell.angle_gamma   90.00
#
_symmetry.space_group_name_H-M   'P 1'
#
loop_
_entity.id
_entity.type
_entity.pdbx_description
1 polymer ?
#
loop_
_entity_poly.entity_id
_entity_poly.type
_entity_poly.pdbx_seq_one_letter_code
_entity_poly.pdbx_strand_id
1 'polypeptide(L)'
;MKTKRRALIPALLSGILALGLLARSSTRLAMDLLYPFSTADTAAHELRIFWKQLGEGICGALCAVYLLGLLVLLCLAWSGKLRVRCSSALLFLLSQGGLALLCTLPFAWVDSRAFFDYLFPLWGLCGSLLLFFLLYGAATLVRARHR
;
A
#
# COMPACT_ATOMS: atom_id res chain seq x y z
N MET A 1 19.63 -22.16 -2.61
CA MET A 1 18.85 -21.58 -1.47
C MET A 1 18.85 -20.03 -1.42
N LYS A 2 19.88 -19.32 -1.87
CA LYS A 2 19.97 -17.84 -1.79
C LYS A 2 18.92 -17.08 -2.64
N THR A 3 18.52 -17.63 -3.79
CA THR A 3 17.53 -17.01 -4.70
C THR A 3 16.10 -17.01 -4.14
N LYS A 4 15.68 -18.08 -3.44
CA LYS A 4 14.34 -18.16 -2.83
C LYS A 4 14.12 -17.10 -1.74
N ARG A 5 15.16 -16.79 -0.92
CA ARG A 5 15.05 -15.74 0.12
C ARG A 5 14.93 -14.33 -0.44
N ARG A 6 15.49 -14.06 -1.63
CA ARG A 6 15.43 -12.74 -2.26
C ARG A 6 14.03 -12.39 -2.82
N ALA A 7 13.26 -13.40 -3.23
CA ALA A 7 11.89 -13.22 -3.69
C ALA A 7 10.87 -13.10 -2.54
N LEU A 8 11.23 -13.57 -1.34
CA LEU A 8 10.32 -13.59 -0.18
C LEU A 8 9.98 -12.18 0.32
N ILE A 9 10.98 -11.27 0.37
CA ILE A 9 10.77 -9.90 0.89
C ILE A 9 9.77 -9.11 0.04
N PRO A 10 9.91 -9.02 -1.30
CA PRO A 10 8.91 -8.35 -2.12
C PRO A 10 7.53 -9.00 -2.01
N ALA A 11 7.44 -10.34 -1.93
CA ALA A 11 6.16 -11.03 -1.79
C ALA A 11 5.48 -10.70 -0.44
N LEU A 12 6.24 -10.66 0.66
CA LEU A 12 5.72 -10.26 1.97
C LEU A 12 5.23 -8.81 1.97
N LEU A 13 5.99 -7.89 1.38
CA LEU A 13 5.57 -6.49 1.26
C LEU A 13 4.29 -6.35 0.45
N SER A 14 4.17 -7.07 -0.67
CA SER A 14 2.94 -7.09 -1.47
C SER A 14 1.76 -7.63 -0.68
N GLY A 15 1.96 -8.69 0.10
CA GLY A 15 0.93 -9.27 0.97
C GLY A 15 0.46 -8.29 2.06
N ILE A 16 1.38 -7.59 2.71
CA ILE A 16 1.08 -6.59 3.74
C ILE A 16 0.26 -5.44 3.14
N LEU A 17 0.68 -4.93 1.98
CA LEU A 17 -0.03 -3.87 1.28
C LEU A 17 -1.45 -4.30 0.89
N ALA A 18 -1.59 -5.48 0.29
CA ALA A 18 -2.88 -6.02 -0.13
C ALA A 18 -3.83 -6.20 1.07
N LEU A 19 -3.35 -6.78 2.18
CA LEU A 19 -4.14 -6.97 3.40
C LEU A 19 -4.62 -5.63 3.97
N GLY A 20 -3.76 -4.61 4.03
CA GLY A 20 -4.13 -3.28 4.52
C GLY A 20 -5.22 -2.63 3.66
N LEU A 21 -5.06 -2.65 2.35
CA LEU A 21 -6.02 -2.07 1.42
C LEU A 21 -7.35 -2.83 1.39
N LEU A 22 -7.31 -4.16 1.42
CA LEU A 22 -8.51 -5.00 1.48
C LEU A 22 -9.26 -4.79 2.81
N ALA A 23 -8.57 -4.76 3.95
CA ALA A 23 -9.18 -4.50 5.24
C ALA A 23 -9.93 -3.16 5.25
N ARG A 24 -9.28 -2.08 4.76
CA ARG A 24 -9.92 -0.77 4.67
C ARG A 24 -11.11 -0.75 3.72
N SER A 25 -10.94 -1.34 2.54
CA SER A 25 -12.01 -1.34 1.52
C SER A 25 -13.20 -2.18 1.95
N SER A 26 -12.98 -3.34 2.55
CA SER A 26 -14.05 -4.23 3.02
C SER A 26 -14.80 -3.65 4.22
N THR A 27 -14.11 -3.06 5.20
CA THR A 27 -14.77 -2.43 6.35
C THR A 27 -15.59 -1.22 5.92
N ARG A 28 -15.11 -0.45 4.94
CA ARG A 28 -15.84 0.68 4.40
C ARG A 28 -17.10 0.22 3.67
N LEU A 29 -16.99 -0.75 2.77
CA LEU A 29 -18.14 -1.30 2.07
C LEU A 29 -19.17 -1.88 3.04
N ALA A 30 -18.71 -2.63 4.05
CA ALA A 30 -19.59 -3.17 5.10
C ALA A 30 -20.32 -2.05 5.84
N MET A 31 -19.61 -0.97 6.18
CA MET A 31 -20.19 0.20 6.81
C MET A 31 -21.30 0.83 5.95
N ASP A 32 -21.05 1.03 4.66
CA ASP A 32 -21.99 1.70 3.77
C ASP A 32 -23.21 0.84 3.41
N LEU A 33 -23.05 -0.49 3.41
CA LEU A 33 -24.14 -1.46 3.16
C LEU A 33 -24.98 -1.71 4.41
N LEU A 34 -24.35 -1.90 5.58
CA LEU A 34 -25.05 -2.27 6.82
C LEU A 34 -25.64 -1.06 7.56
N TYR A 35 -25.01 0.12 7.42
CA TYR A 35 -25.39 1.34 8.14
C TYR A 35 -25.53 2.53 7.18
N PRO A 36 -26.53 2.55 6.30
CA PRO A 36 -26.74 3.65 5.36
C PRO A 36 -27.04 4.97 6.11
N PHE A 37 -26.64 6.09 5.52
CA PHE A 37 -26.78 7.44 6.12
C PHE A 37 -28.21 7.87 6.47
N SER A 38 -29.22 7.19 5.95
CA SER A 38 -30.64 7.54 6.13
C SER A 38 -31.21 7.14 7.49
N THR A 39 -30.46 6.42 8.33
CA THR A 39 -30.92 6.00 9.65
C THR A 39 -30.70 7.12 10.66
N ALA A 40 -31.80 7.61 11.27
CA ALA A 40 -31.77 8.57 12.38
C ALA A 40 -31.31 7.92 13.71
N ASP A 41 -30.82 6.69 13.68
CA ASP A 41 -30.41 5.91 14.83
C ASP A 41 -28.99 6.26 15.25
N THR A 42 -28.83 6.76 16.47
CA THR A 42 -27.53 7.11 17.07
C THR A 42 -26.61 5.90 17.20
N ALA A 43 -27.15 4.72 17.53
CA ALA A 43 -26.36 3.49 17.66
C ALA A 43 -25.78 3.05 16.31
N ALA A 44 -26.54 3.18 15.23
CA ALA A 44 -26.05 2.90 13.88
C ALA A 44 -24.94 3.88 13.49
N HIS A 45 -25.01 5.14 13.91
CA HIS A 45 -23.97 6.14 13.66
C HIS A 45 -22.65 5.81 14.40
N GLU A 46 -22.73 5.40 15.66
CA GLU A 46 -21.55 4.98 16.43
C GLU A 46 -20.88 3.74 15.84
N LEU A 47 -21.65 2.73 15.44
CA LEU A 47 -21.13 1.54 14.77
C LEU A 47 -20.46 1.88 13.44
N ARG A 48 -21.01 2.83 12.69
CA ARG A 48 -20.41 3.32 11.46
C ARG A 48 -19.05 3.95 11.70
N ILE A 49 -18.91 4.81 12.71
CA ILE A 49 -17.64 5.42 13.10
C ILE A 49 -16.64 4.35 13.51
N PHE A 50 -17.08 3.37 14.32
CA PHE A 50 -16.23 2.26 14.77
C PHE A 50 -15.64 1.47 13.59
N TRP A 51 -16.46 1.04 12.63
CA TRP A 51 -15.99 0.30 11.47
C TRP A 51 -15.02 1.10 10.61
N LYS A 52 -15.30 2.40 10.44
CA LYS A 52 -14.39 3.30 9.72
C LYS A 52 -13.03 3.38 10.41
N GLN A 53 -13.00 3.65 11.71
CA GLN A 53 -11.76 3.76 12.49
C GLN A 53 -10.99 2.45 12.51
N LEU A 54 -11.68 1.32 12.62
CA LEU A 54 -11.06 -0.02 12.59
C LEU A 54 -10.34 -0.25 11.26
N GLY A 55 -11.01 -0.01 10.13
CA GLY A 55 -10.44 -0.21 8.80
C GLY A 55 -9.27 0.73 8.51
N GLU A 56 -9.40 2.01 8.87
CA GLU A 56 -8.34 3.00 8.72
C GLU A 56 -7.14 2.71 9.63
N GLY A 57 -7.39 2.26 10.87
CA GLY A 57 -6.34 1.89 11.81
C GLY A 57 -5.54 0.66 11.35
N ILE A 58 -6.20 -0.39 10.91
CA ILE A 58 -5.54 -1.59 10.36
C ILE A 58 -4.74 -1.23 9.11
N CYS A 59 -5.34 -0.49 8.18
CA CYS A 59 -4.68 -0.04 6.97
C CYS A 59 -3.46 0.82 7.29
N GLY A 60 -3.59 1.79 8.20
CA GLY A 60 -2.50 2.66 8.62
C GLY A 60 -1.33 1.89 9.23
N ALA A 61 -1.60 0.93 10.12
CA ALA A 61 -0.58 0.10 10.74
C ALA A 61 0.16 -0.76 9.70
N LEU A 62 -0.57 -1.41 8.79
CA LEU A 62 0.04 -2.23 7.74
C LEU A 62 0.79 -1.39 6.70
N CYS A 63 0.29 -0.20 6.36
CA CYS A 63 1.02 0.75 5.51
C CYS A 63 2.31 1.24 6.17
N ALA A 64 2.31 1.49 7.48
CA ALA A 64 3.53 1.86 8.21
C ALA A 64 4.57 0.74 8.15
N VAL A 65 4.17 -0.52 8.37
CA VAL A 65 5.06 -1.69 8.23
C VAL A 65 5.58 -1.83 6.79
N TYR A 66 4.72 -1.60 5.80
CA TYR A 66 5.11 -1.60 4.39
C TYR A 66 6.16 -0.53 4.08
N LEU A 67 5.96 0.72 4.54
CA LEU A 67 6.90 1.82 4.34
C LEU A 67 8.24 1.56 5.04
N LEU A 68 8.21 1.00 6.25
CA LEU A 68 9.43 0.56 6.94
C LEU A 68 10.17 -0.50 6.12
N GLY A 69 9.47 -1.46 5.54
CA GLY A 69 10.04 -2.46 4.65
C GLY A 69 10.70 -1.85 3.41
N LEU A 70 10.06 -0.86 2.77
CA LEU A 70 10.65 -0.10 1.66
C LEU A 70 11.91 0.64 2.10
N LEU A 71 11.89 1.27 3.28
CA LEU A 71 13.05 1.98 3.84
C LEU A 71 14.22 1.02 4.07
N VAL A 72 13.98 -0.17 4.62
CA VAL A 72 15.00 -1.20 4.80
C VAL A 72 15.59 -1.62 3.44
N LEU A 73 14.74 -1.83 2.43
CA LEU A 73 15.22 -2.15 1.07
C LEU A 73 16.10 -1.02 0.51
N LEU A 74 15.73 0.24 0.75
CA LEU A 74 16.50 1.40 0.32
C LEU A 74 17.85 1.46 1.04
N CYS A 75 17.89 1.23 2.35
CA CYS A 75 19.14 1.17 3.13
C CYS A 75 20.05 0.03 2.65
N LEU A 76 19.51 -1.14 2.34
CA LEU A 76 20.25 -2.27 1.77
C LEU A 76 20.77 -1.94 0.36
N ALA A 77 19.99 -1.21 -0.41
CA ALA A 77 20.41 -0.70 -1.70
C ALA A 77 21.53 0.33 -1.52
N TRP A 78 21.42 1.28 -0.62
CA TRP A 78 22.44 2.30 -0.33
C TRP A 78 23.74 1.69 0.20
N SER A 79 23.68 0.69 1.08
CA SER A 79 24.87 -0.02 1.60
C SER A 79 25.56 -0.96 0.60
N GLY A 80 25.00 -1.18 -0.60
CA GLY A 80 25.57 -2.06 -1.60
C GLY A 80 25.25 -3.54 -1.44
N LYS A 81 24.56 -3.90 -0.39
CA LYS A 81 24.18 -5.29 -0.10
C LYS A 81 23.08 -5.79 -1.05
N LEU A 82 22.25 -4.88 -1.56
CA LEU A 82 21.21 -5.18 -2.54
C LEU A 82 21.61 -4.60 -3.90
N ARG A 83 21.89 -5.48 -4.86
CA ARG A 83 22.16 -5.11 -6.27
C ARG A 83 21.00 -5.59 -7.12
N VAL A 84 20.05 -4.72 -7.39
CA VAL A 84 18.91 -5.00 -8.26
C VAL A 84 19.01 -4.07 -9.48
N ARG A 85 18.67 -4.59 -10.66
CA ARG A 85 18.61 -3.76 -11.87
C ARG A 85 17.50 -2.73 -11.71
N CYS A 86 17.69 -1.53 -12.23
CA CYS A 86 16.69 -0.45 -12.16
C CYS A 86 15.35 -0.88 -12.78
N SER A 87 15.39 -1.66 -13.88
CA SER A 87 14.20 -2.25 -14.49
C SER A 87 13.42 -3.17 -13.57
N SER A 88 14.11 -3.98 -12.75
CA SER A 88 13.44 -4.87 -11.80
C SER A 88 12.84 -4.11 -10.63
N ALA A 89 13.46 -3.00 -10.20
CA ALA A 89 12.88 -2.10 -9.21
C ALA A 89 11.62 -1.43 -9.75
N LEU A 90 11.66 -0.94 -10.99
CA LEU A 90 10.49 -0.35 -11.65
C LEU A 90 9.34 -1.35 -11.80
N LEU A 91 9.61 -2.58 -12.24
CA LEU A 91 8.61 -3.64 -12.33
C LEU A 91 7.98 -3.96 -10.98
N PHE A 92 8.79 -4.01 -9.90
CA PHE A 92 8.27 -4.19 -8.54
C PHE A 92 7.32 -3.05 -8.18
N LEU A 93 7.69 -1.79 -8.41
CA LEU A 93 6.85 -0.63 -8.08
C LEU A 93 5.55 -0.61 -8.90
N LEU A 94 5.61 -0.92 -10.19
CA LEU A 94 4.43 -1.05 -11.04
C LEU A 94 3.51 -2.18 -10.57
N SER A 95 4.07 -3.31 -10.13
CA SER A 95 3.29 -4.42 -9.57
C SER A 95 2.58 -4.02 -8.27
N GLN A 96 3.21 -3.18 -7.42
CA GLN A 96 2.57 -2.66 -6.20
C GLN A 96 1.39 -1.74 -6.54
N GLY A 97 1.57 -0.84 -7.50
CA GLY A 97 0.49 0.03 -8.00
C GLY A 97 -0.67 -0.77 -8.59
N GLY A 98 -0.38 -1.75 -9.43
CA GLY A 98 -1.39 -2.65 -10.00
C GLY A 98 -2.14 -3.46 -8.92
N LEU A 99 -1.42 -3.99 -7.94
CA LEU A 99 -2.02 -4.71 -6.81
C LEU A 99 -2.93 -3.80 -5.99
N ALA A 100 -2.49 -2.57 -5.71
CA ALA A 100 -3.30 -1.60 -4.97
C ALA A 100 -4.59 -1.24 -5.72
N LEU A 101 -4.52 -1.06 -7.04
CA LEU A 101 -5.71 -0.86 -7.88
C LEU A 101 -6.64 -2.07 -7.83
N LEU A 102 -6.13 -3.27 -7.95
CA LEU A 102 -6.93 -4.51 -7.87
C LEU A 102 -7.62 -4.67 -6.52
N CYS A 103 -6.99 -4.24 -5.42
CA CYS A 103 -7.58 -4.31 -4.08
C CYS A 103 -8.62 -3.22 -3.79
N THR A 104 -8.66 -2.12 -4.56
CA THR A 104 -9.53 -0.96 -4.27
C THR A 104 -10.61 -0.74 -5.31
N LEU A 105 -10.31 -0.91 -6.60
CA LEU A 105 -11.25 -0.64 -7.70
C LEU A 105 -12.56 -1.43 -7.64
N PRO A 106 -12.57 -2.75 -7.31
CA PRO A 106 -13.83 -3.49 -7.24
C PRO A 106 -14.78 -2.92 -6.20
N PHE A 107 -14.27 -2.46 -5.05
CA PHE A 107 -15.06 -1.84 -3.99
C PHE A 107 -15.56 -0.45 -4.41
N ALA A 108 -14.70 0.35 -5.03
CA ALA A 108 -15.07 1.66 -5.56
C ALA A 108 -16.13 1.57 -6.68
N TRP A 109 -16.13 0.47 -7.43
CA TRP A 109 -17.13 0.22 -8.47
C TRP A 109 -18.49 -0.14 -7.87
N VAL A 110 -18.51 -0.95 -6.81
CA VAL A 110 -19.75 -1.36 -6.13
C VAL A 110 -20.37 -0.16 -5.39
N ASP A 111 -19.54 0.68 -4.75
CA ASP A 111 -19.98 1.88 -4.05
C ASP A 111 -19.50 3.14 -4.77
N SER A 112 -20.17 3.47 -5.86
CA SER A 112 -19.82 4.62 -6.70
C SER A 112 -19.92 5.98 -5.99
N ARG A 113 -20.70 6.07 -4.90
CA ARG A 113 -20.88 7.32 -4.13
C ARG A 113 -19.61 7.68 -3.35
N ALA A 114 -18.86 6.69 -2.90
CA ALA A 114 -17.61 6.87 -2.16
C ALA A 114 -16.36 6.59 -3.01
N PHE A 115 -16.47 6.62 -4.34
CA PHE A 115 -15.41 6.26 -5.28
C PHE A 115 -14.06 6.90 -4.93
N PHE A 116 -14.03 8.21 -4.71
CA PHE A 116 -12.80 8.93 -4.39
C PHE A 116 -12.19 8.52 -3.05
N ASP A 117 -13.03 8.17 -2.08
CA ASP A 117 -12.57 7.77 -0.75
C ASP A 117 -11.87 6.40 -0.77
N TYR A 118 -12.26 5.50 -1.67
CA TYR A 118 -11.55 4.24 -1.89
C TYR A 118 -10.18 4.48 -2.54
N LEU A 119 -10.09 5.45 -3.43
CA LEU A 119 -8.84 5.76 -4.15
C LEU A 119 -7.88 6.64 -3.37
N PHE A 120 -8.35 7.32 -2.31
CA PHE A 120 -7.51 8.25 -1.54
C PHE A 120 -6.19 7.65 -1.05
N PRO A 121 -6.11 6.41 -0.50
CA PRO A 121 -4.84 5.82 -0.09
C PRO A 121 -3.86 5.60 -1.24
N LEU A 122 -4.35 5.48 -2.48
CA LEU A 122 -3.49 5.27 -3.64
C LEU A 122 -2.60 6.49 -3.92
N TRP A 123 -3.05 7.70 -3.62
CA TRP A 123 -2.25 8.91 -3.78
C TRP A 123 -1.01 8.89 -2.89
N GLY A 124 -1.19 8.57 -1.61
CA GLY A 124 -0.08 8.42 -0.66
C GLY A 124 0.88 7.30 -1.06
N LEU A 125 0.33 6.17 -1.53
CA LEU A 125 1.12 5.05 -2.03
C LEU A 125 1.92 5.45 -3.26
N CYS A 126 1.31 6.06 -4.27
CA CYS A 126 1.99 6.50 -5.48
C CYS A 126 3.13 7.48 -5.15
N GLY A 127 2.89 8.45 -4.25
CA GLY A 127 3.92 9.37 -3.79
C GLY A 127 5.08 8.67 -3.12
N SER A 128 4.82 7.70 -2.22
CA SER A 128 5.86 6.95 -1.53
C SER A 128 6.67 6.04 -2.47
N LEU A 129 6.02 5.41 -3.44
CA LEU A 129 6.67 4.58 -4.46
C LEU A 129 7.55 5.43 -5.39
N LEU A 130 7.06 6.59 -5.81
CA LEU A 130 7.83 7.53 -6.63
C LEU A 130 9.09 8.01 -5.88
N LEU A 131 8.93 8.42 -4.62
CA LEU A 131 10.04 8.84 -3.78
C LEU A 131 11.06 7.72 -3.59
N PHE A 132 10.60 6.49 -3.32
CA PHE A 132 11.48 5.32 -3.23
C PHE A 132 12.28 5.13 -4.52
N PHE A 133 11.63 5.21 -5.69
CA PHE A 133 12.30 5.04 -6.98
C PHE A 133 13.36 6.12 -7.23
N LEU A 134 13.05 7.38 -6.94
CA LEU A 134 13.99 8.49 -7.09
C LEU A 134 15.21 8.30 -6.18
N LEU A 135 15.00 7.96 -4.90
CA LEU A 135 16.10 7.73 -3.95
C LEU A 135 16.93 6.49 -4.33
N TYR A 136 16.30 5.44 -4.84
CA TYR A 136 16.99 4.26 -5.34
C TYR A 136 17.83 4.58 -6.57
N GLY A 137 17.29 5.34 -7.52
CA GLY A 137 18.00 5.84 -8.70
C GLY A 137 19.22 6.69 -8.31
N ALA A 138 19.06 7.64 -7.39
CA ALA A 138 20.14 8.46 -6.87
C ALA A 138 21.24 7.60 -6.23
N ALA A 139 20.88 6.61 -5.40
CA ALA A 139 21.84 5.68 -4.78
C ALA A 139 22.66 4.88 -5.81
N THR A 140 22.04 4.50 -6.94
CA THR A 140 22.74 3.77 -8.03
C THR A 140 23.67 4.67 -8.81
N LEU A 141 23.28 5.94 -9.06
CA LEU A 141 24.09 6.93 -9.78
C LEU A 141 25.34 7.35 -8.97
N VAL A 142 25.17 7.62 -7.67
CA VAL A 142 26.30 7.95 -6.78
C VAL A 142 27.35 6.85 -6.78
N ARG A 143 26.91 5.58 -6.77
CA ARG A 143 27.85 4.45 -6.85
C ARG A 143 28.56 4.31 -8.18
N ALA A 144 27.86 4.64 -9.27
CA ALA A 144 28.48 4.57 -10.59
C ALA A 144 29.61 5.59 -10.74
N ARG A 145 29.54 6.73 -10.01
CA ARG A 145 30.58 7.76 -10.02
C ARG A 145 31.81 7.41 -9.16
N HIS A 146 31.65 6.55 -8.15
CA HIS A 146 32.74 6.14 -7.24
C HIS A 146 33.46 4.85 -7.67
N ARG A 147 33.20 4.37 -8.87
CA ARG A 147 33.91 3.27 -9.53
C ARG A 147 34.71 3.75 -10.72
#